data_04ecce1ea41f799d882ae61f3370549d
#
_entry.id   04ecce1ea41f799d882ae61f3370549d
#
_cell.length_a   1.000
_cell.length_b   1.000
_cell.length_c   1.000
_cell.angle_alpha   90.00
_cell.angle_beta   90.00
_cell.angle_gamma   90.00
#
_symmetry.space_group_name_H-M   'P 1'
#
loop_
_entity.id
_entity.type
_entity.pdbx_description
1 polymer ?
#
loop_
_entity_poly.entity_id
_entity_poly.type
_entity_poly.pdbx_seq_one_letter_code
_entity_poly.pdbx_strand_id
1 'polypeptide(L)'
;MNELERENVSYFYIIEADRDGQRKYVNKTFPNIYQYTKKILHAKRFYSEERALEFIKDFNSVGRYMINNPLVKMVKRTFTVE
;
A
#
# COMPACT_ATOMS: atom_id res chain seq x y z
N MET A 1 18.50 -26.81 -8.16
CA MET A 1 17.25 -26.25 -8.72
C MET A 1 17.57 -25.44 -9.96
N ASN A 2 16.89 -25.70 -11.04
CA ASN A 2 17.03 -24.94 -12.27
C ASN A 2 16.43 -23.53 -12.05
N GLU A 3 17.09 -22.51 -12.58
CA GLU A 3 16.59 -21.14 -12.47
C GLU A 3 15.21 -20.97 -13.11
N LEU A 4 14.91 -21.71 -14.15
CA LEU A 4 13.62 -21.69 -14.82
C LEU A 4 12.48 -22.18 -13.92
N GLU A 5 12.80 -22.91 -12.88
CA GLU A 5 11.83 -23.42 -11.91
C GLU A 5 11.67 -22.51 -10.71
N ARG A 6 12.47 -21.46 -10.62
CA ARG A 6 12.35 -20.50 -9.53
C ARG A 6 11.11 -19.64 -9.71
N GLU A 7 10.37 -19.51 -8.63
CA GLU A 7 9.34 -18.50 -8.56
C GLU A 7 10.00 -17.13 -8.42
N ASN A 8 9.57 -16.20 -9.24
CA ASN A 8 9.92 -14.81 -9.05
C ASN A 8 8.97 -14.19 -8.05
N VAL A 9 9.49 -13.80 -6.91
CA VAL A 9 8.69 -13.25 -5.83
C VAL A 9 9.09 -11.80 -5.61
N SER A 10 8.10 -10.95 -5.54
CA SER A 10 8.29 -9.57 -5.13
C SER A 10 7.39 -9.24 -3.96
N TYR A 11 7.84 -8.29 -3.15
CA TYR A 11 7.07 -7.81 -2.01
C TYR A 11 6.88 -6.32 -2.15
N PHE A 12 5.71 -5.87 -1.76
CA PHE A 12 5.45 -4.45 -1.63
C PHE A 12 4.50 -4.23 -0.45
N TYR A 13 4.35 -3.00 -0.06
CA TYR A 13 3.54 -2.62 1.09
C TYR A 13 2.43 -1.69 0.65
N ILE A 14 1.28 -1.84 1.26
CA ILE A 14 0.12 -1.00 1.03
C ILE A 14 -0.39 -0.49 2.38
N ILE A 15 -1.20 0.55 2.33
CA ILE A 15 -1.80 1.13 3.53
C ILE A 15 -3.29 0.87 3.49
N GLU A 16 -3.79 0.19 4.51
CA GLU A 16 -5.20 0.02 4.77
C GLU A 16 -5.63 1.04 5.82
N ALA A 17 -6.77 1.64 5.63
CA ALA A 17 -7.28 2.65 6.56
C ALA A 17 -8.81 2.66 6.57
N ASP A 18 -9.36 3.33 7.57
CA ASP A 18 -10.80 3.52 7.66
C ASP A 18 -11.24 4.69 6.79
N ARG A 19 -12.21 4.45 5.94
CA ARG A 19 -12.82 5.47 5.12
C ARG A 19 -14.31 5.19 4.97
N ASP A 20 -15.13 6.16 5.35
CA ASP A 20 -16.59 6.05 5.25
C ASP A 20 -17.15 4.81 5.97
N GLY A 21 -16.57 4.48 7.13
CA GLY A 21 -17.00 3.32 7.92
C GLY A 21 -16.54 1.97 7.38
N GLN A 22 -15.65 1.97 6.39
CA GLN A 22 -15.13 0.75 5.78
C GLN A 22 -13.61 0.76 5.76
N ARG A 23 -13.02 -0.45 5.77
CA ARG A 23 -11.58 -0.59 5.56
C ARG A 23 -11.31 -0.56 4.06
N LYS A 24 -10.47 0.38 3.65
CA LYS A 24 -10.07 0.54 2.25
C LYS A 24 -8.58 0.79 2.18
N TYR A 25 -8.03 0.73 0.97
CA TYR A 25 -6.60 0.94 0.74
C TYR A 25 -6.36 2.34 0.17
N VAL A 26 -5.30 2.98 0.63
CA VAL A 26 -4.86 4.25 0.03
C VAL A 26 -4.43 3.95 -1.41
N ASN A 27 -5.06 4.63 -2.35
CA ASN A 27 -4.82 4.40 -3.76
C ASN A 27 -3.86 5.43 -4.34
N LYS A 28 -4.35 6.61 -4.62
CA LYS A 28 -3.58 7.65 -5.28
C LYS A 28 -3.60 8.90 -4.43
N THR A 29 -2.45 9.52 -4.33
CA THR A 29 -2.34 10.76 -3.59
C THR A 29 -1.96 11.89 -4.51
N PHE A 30 -2.74 12.95 -4.44
CA PHE A 30 -2.37 14.24 -4.99
C PHE A 30 -2.04 15.16 -3.82
N PRO A 31 -1.37 16.27 -4.04
CA PRO A 31 -1.24 17.26 -2.99
C PRO A 31 -2.62 17.59 -2.44
N ASN A 32 -2.84 17.32 -1.16
CA ASN A 32 -4.07 17.61 -0.43
C ASN A 32 -5.28 16.71 -0.70
N ILE A 33 -5.17 15.72 -1.58
CA ILE A 33 -6.28 14.80 -1.87
C ILE A 33 -5.75 13.39 -2.07
N TYR A 34 -6.34 12.43 -1.39
CA TYR A 34 -6.08 11.03 -1.67
C TYR A 34 -7.37 10.28 -1.88
N GLN A 35 -7.24 9.23 -2.67
CA GLN A 35 -8.32 8.36 -3.01
C GLN A 35 -8.15 7.03 -2.29
N TYR A 36 -9.24 6.30 -2.19
CA TYR A 36 -9.25 4.98 -1.59
C TYR A 36 -9.84 3.98 -2.56
N THR A 37 -9.40 2.75 -2.43
CA THR A 37 -9.88 1.64 -3.26
C THR A 37 -10.09 0.40 -2.41
N LYS A 38 -11.00 -0.45 -2.82
CA LYS A 38 -11.17 -1.77 -2.23
C LYS A 38 -10.28 -2.83 -2.88
N LYS A 39 -9.62 -2.47 -3.98
CA LYS A 39 -8.80 -3.40 -4.76
C LYS A 39 -7.33 -3.25 -4.43
N ILE A 40 -6.73 -4.34 -3.95
CA ILE A 40 -5.30 -4.37 -3.62
C ILE A 40 -4.44 -3.98 -4.82
N LEU A 41 -4.82 -4.43 -6.02
CA LEU A 41 -4.06 -4.13 -7.23
C LEU A 41 -4.02 -2.63 -7.57
N HIS A 42 -4.97 -1.86 -7.07
CA HIS A 42 -5.03 -0.42 -7.29
C HIS A 42 -4.45 0.39 -6.14
N ALA A 43 -4.05 -0.26 -5.07
CA ALA A 43 -3.47 0.42 -3.93
C ALA A 43 -2.11 1.02 -4.27
N LYS A 44 -1.81 2.15 -3.65
CA LYS A 44 -0.48 2.75 -3.76
C LYS A 44 0.54 1.80 -3.17
N ARG A 45 1.63 1.56 -3.90
CA ARG A 45 2.67 0.63 -3.50
C ARG A 45 3.85 1.36 -2.88
N PHE A 46 4.33 0.79 -1.81
CA PHE A 46 5.58 1.20 -1.15
C PHE A 46 6.51 0.01 -1.17
N TYR A 47 7.79 0.27 -1.33
CA TYR A 47 8.78 -0.81 -1.43
C TYR A 47 9.50 -1.09 -0.13
N SER A 48 9.12 -0.42 0.95
CA SER A 48 9.52 -0.75 2.31
C SER A 48 8.43 -0.34 3.28
N GLU A 49 8.35 -1.06 4.39
CA GLU A 49 7.43 -0.71 5.48
C GLU A 49 7.74 0.68 6.01
N GLU A 50 9.01 1.00 6.14
CA GLU A 50 9.48 2.30 6.62
C GLU A 50 8.95 3.45 5.77
N ARG A 51 9.00 3.32 4.45
CA ARG A 51 8.47 4.35 3.55
C ARG A 51 6.96 4.53 3.69
N ALA A 52 6.24 3.43 3.88
CA ALA A 52 4.80 3.49 4.11
C ALA A 52 4.48 4.21 5.42
N LEU A 53 5.21 3.91 6.47
CA LEU A 53 5.03 4.57 7.76
C LEU A 53 5.38 6.05 7.72
N GLU A 54 6.44 6.41 7.03
CA GLU A 54 6.82 7.82 6.81
C GLU A 54 5.74 8.57 6.04
N PHE A 55 5.18 7.94 5.03
CA PHE A 55 4.10 8.53 4.26
C PHE A 55 2.90 8.85 5.15
N ILE A 56 2.51 7.90 6.00
CA ILE A 56 1.39 8.11 6.93
C ILE A 56 1.69 9.27 7.87
N LYS A 57 2.87 9.30 8.44
CA LYS A 57 3.30 10.34 9.37
C LYS A 57 3.28 11.72 8.71
N ASP A 58 3.89 11.82 7.54
CA ASP A 58 3.97 13.09 6.82
C ASP A 58 2.60 13.56 6.40
N PHE A 59 1.78 12.65 5.93
CA PHE A 59 0.44 12.99 5.48
C PHE A 59 -0.42 13.49 6.64
N ASN A 60 -0.40 12.77 7.76
CA ASN A 60 -1.19 13.12 8.92
C ASN A 60 -0.68 14.39 9.63
N SER A 61 0.58 14.76 9.43
CA SER A 61 1.15 15.97 10.02
C SER A 61 0.57 17.25 9.42
N VAL A 62 0.08 17.18 8.20
CA VAL A 62 -0.57 18.33 7.53
C VAL A 62 -1.92 18.66 8.16
N GLY A 63 -2.59 17.68 8.76
CA GLY A 63 -3.78 17.88 9.57
C GLY A 63 -5.07 18.18 8.84
N ARG A 64 -5.06 18.27 7.52
CA ARG A 64 -6.25 18.62 6.74
C ARG A 64 -7.12 17.41 6.40
N TYR A 65 -6.47 16.33 6.02
CA TYR A 65 -7.11 15.04 5.75
C TYR A 65 -6.24 13.98 6.38
N MET A 66 -6.79 13.20 7.28
CA MET A 66 -6.02 12.19 7.99
C MET A 66 -6.34 10.80 7.47
N ILE A 67 -5.29 9.99 7.43
CA ILE A 67 -5.44 8.56 7.21
C ILE A 67 -5.80 7.98 8.58
N ASN A 68 -7.01 7.45 8.69
CA ASN A 68 -7.57 7.00 9.96
C ASN A 68 -7.29 5.53 10.20
N ASN A 69 -6.77 5.22 11.40
CA ASN A 69 -6.45 3.85 11.81
C ASN A 69 -5.63 3.11 10.76
N PRO A 70 -4.51 3.69 10.32
CA PRO A 70 -3.72 3.10 9.24
C PRO A 70 -3.05 1.80 9.69
N LEU A 71 -3.00 0.86 8.77
CA LEU A 71 -2.28 -0.39 8.93
C LEU A 71 -1.46 -0.65 7.67
N VAL A 72 -0.16 -0.81 7.85
CA VAL A 72 0.72 -1.17 6.73
C VAL A 72 0.67 -2.68 6.56
N LYS A 73 0.36 -3.13 5.36
CA LYS A 73 0.30 -4.54 5.02
C LYS A 73 1.31 -4.90 3.95
N MET A 74 1.99 -6.00 4.15
CA MET A 74 2.90 -6.55 3.15
C MET A 74 2.10 -7.41 2.18
N VAL A 75 2.35 -7.21 0.89
CA VAL A 75 1.75 -8.00 -0.18
C VAL A 75 2.86 -8.78 -0.87
N LYS A 76 2.67 -10.07 -0.97
CA LYS A 76 3.55 -10.95 -1.72
C LYS A 76 2.97 -11.16 -3.10
N ARG A 77 3.75 -10.94 -4.11
CA ARG A 77 3.37 -11.20 -5.49
C ARG A 77 4.32 -12.24 -6.08
N THR A 78 3.75 -13.33 -6.57
CA THR A 78 4.52 -14.42 -7.15
C THR A 78 4.29 -14.47 -8.65
N PHE A 79 5.38 -14.57 -9.39
CA PHE A 79 5.34 -14.76 -10.84
C PHE A 79 5.96 -16.11 -11.17
N THR A 80 5.32 -16.83 -12.08
CA THR A 80 5.88 -18.08 -12.61
C THR A 80 6.27 -17.86 -14.06
N VAL A 81 7.49 -18.25 -14.39
CA VAL A 81 7.97 -18.20 -15.77
C VAL A 81 7.54 -19.48 -16.45
N GLU A 82 6.81 -19.34 -17.51
CA GLU A 82 6.36 -20.47 -18.33
C GLU A 82 7.29 -20.72 -19.51
#